data_621f3e453fb3744312906463ece701c3
#
_entry.id   621f3e453fb3744312906463ece701c3
#
_cell.length_a   1.000
_cell.length_b   1.000
_cell.length_c   1.000
_cell.angle_alpha   90.00
_cell.angle_beta   90.00
_cell.angle_gamma   90.00
#
_symmetry.space_group_name_H-M   'P 1'
#
loop_
_entity.id
_entity.type
_entity.pdbx_description
1 polymer ?
#
loop_
_entity_poly.entity_id
_entity_poly.type
_entity_poly.pdbx_seq_one_letter_code
_entity_poly.pdbx_strand_id
1 'polypeptide(L)'
;GDGGLLFAEAQYYIASNSSTVLQNLDLKVFENLDQIQSIVKKAGLIGRCFFTGVEKDNAAKVKKYAPEIPYYLNMKLNVLRLRDKEYLRRTADEIKHAGAVGINCKYTYLSKALVEVMHERGLSVSVWTVDKKPLMLYVLSLAPDNITTRNPRLLMSLIK
;
A
#
# COMPACT_ATOMS: atom_id res chain seq x y z
N GLY A 1 -21.73 13.66 6.07
CA GLY A 1 -22.51 12.43 6.08
C GLY A 1 -22.01 11.43 7.13
N ASP A 2 -22.78 10.42 7.38
CA ASP A 2 -22.51 9.41 8.42
C ASP A 2 -21.18 8.66 8.23
N GLY A 3 -20.68 8.58 6.99
CA GLY A 3 -19.41 7.92 6.67
C GLY A 3 -18.20 8.54 7.35
N GLY A 4 -18.17 9.87 7.51
CA GLY A 4 -17.08 10.55 8.18
C GLY A 4 -17.05 10.28 9.69
N LEU A 5 -18.23 10.21 10.32
CA LEU A 5 -18.35 9.87 11.74
C LEU A 5 -17.91 8.42 12.01
N LEU A 6 -18.37 7.46 11.20
CA LEU A 6 -17.97 6.05 11.32
C LEU A 6 -16.47 5.86 11.12
N PHE A 7 -15.89 6.59 10.19
CA PHE A 7 -14.43 6.57 9.98
C PHE A 7 -13.68 7.10 11.21
N ALA A 8 -14.10 8.20 11.78
CA ALA A 8 -13.50 8.77 12.98
C ALA A 8 -13.59 7.82 14.18
N GLU A 9 -14.75 7.19 14.41
CA GLU A 9 -14.94 6.20 15.46
C GLU A 9 -14.01 5.00 15.28
N ALA A 10 -13.86 4.49 14.05
CA ALA A 10 -12.93 3.40 13.73
C ALA A 10 -11.48 3.79 14.02
N GLN A 11 -11.06 5.03 13.70
CA GLN A 11 -9.71 5.52 13.98
C GLN A 11 -9.44 5.58 15.48
N TYR A 12 -10.37 6.11 16.27
CA TYR A 12 -10.24 6.15 17.74
C TYR A 12 -10.20 4.76 18.34
N TYR A 13 -11.02 3.83 17.85
CA TYR A 13 -10.99 2.44 18.29
C TYR A 13 -9.62 1.79 18.05
N ILE A 14 -9.06 1.94 16.86
CA ILE A 14 -7.73 1.40 16.51
C ILE A 14 -6.67 2.01 17.41
N ALA A 15 -6.67 3.32 17.60
CA ALA A 15 -5.70 4.02 18.44
C ALA A 15 -5.78 3.57 19.90
N SER A 16 -6.99 3.29 20.41
CA SER A 16 -7.23 2.89 21.81
C SER A 16 -6.89 1.42 22.06
N ASN A 17 -6.98 0.54 21.04
CA ASN A 17 -6.88 -0.91 21.21
C ASN A 17 -5.61 -1.53 20.61
N SER A 18 -4.79 -0.77 19.91
CA SER A 18 -3.53 -1.26 19.36
C SER A 18 -2.49 -0.14 19.26
N SER A 19 -1.24 -0.47 19.61
CA SER A 19 -0.09 0.41 19.42
C SER A 19 0.74 0.06 18.18
N THR A 20 0.46 -1.05 17.51
CA THR A 20 1.31 -1.62 16.46
C THR A 20 0.63 -1.83 15.11
N VAL A 21 -0.70 -1.75 15.05
CA VAL A 21 -1.44 -1.93 13.79
C VAL A 21 -1.08 -0.83 12.80
N LEU A 22 -0.70 -1.26 11.58
CA LEU A 22 -0.60 -0.40 10.41
C LEU A 22 -1.89 -0.56 9.59
N GLN A 23 -2.50 0.56 9.26
CA GLN A 23 -3.78 0.58 8.57
C GLN A 23 -3.61 0.92 7.10
N ASN A 24 -4.14 0.07 6.23
CA ASN A 24 -4.28 0.36 4.80
C ASN A 24 -5.62 1.05 4.53
N LEU A 25 -5.58 2.27 4.06
CA LEU A 25 -6.75 3.03 3.61
C LEU A 25 -6.84 2.95 2.09
N ASP A 26 -7.65 2.03 1.59
CA ASP A 26 -7.83 1.83 0.15
C ASP A 26 -8.80 2.86 -0.42
N LEU A 27 -8.28 3.80 -1.20
CA LEU A 27 -9.06 4.89 -1.76
C LEU A 27 -9.85 4.45 -2.99
N LYS A 28 -11.16 4.65 -2.96
CA LYS A 28 -12.06 4.46 -4.10
C LYS A 28 -12.50 5.80 -4.70
N VAL A 29 -12.48 6.86 -3.90
CA VAL A 29 -12.77 8.23 -4.31
C VAL A 29 -11.70 9.16 -3.73
N PHE A 30 -11.47 10.28 -4.39
CA PHE A 30 -10.41 11.23 -4.03
C PHE A 30 -10.98 12.57 -3.58
N GLU A 31 -12.09 12.52 -2.86
CA GLU A 31 -12.73 13.65 -2.23
C GLU A 31 -12.46 13.64 -0.72
N ASN A 32 -12.47 14.81 -0.11
CA ASN A 32 -12.32 14.98 1.34
C ASN A 32 -11.02 14.36 1.92
N LEU A 33 -9.96 14.31 1.15
CA LEU A 33 -8.66 13.75 1.59
C LEU A 33 -8.08 14.52 2.78
N ASP A 34 -8.26 15.82 2.82
CA ASP A 34 -7.86 16.68 3.93
C ASP A 34 -8.62 16.35 5.23
N GLN A 35 -9.91 16.02 5.13
CA GLN A 35 -10.71 15.57 6.27
C GLN A 35 -10.24 14.20 6.76
N ILE A 36 -9.93 13.27 5.86
CA ILE A 36 -9.38 11.95 6.21
C ILE A 36 -8.09 12.13 6.98
N GLN A 37 -7.16 12.94 6.49
CA GLN A 37 -5.91 13.21 7.18
C GLN A 37 -6.14 13.85 8.54
N SER A 38 -7.03 14.81 8.64
CA SER A 38 -7.38 15.47 9.91
C SER A 38 -7.89 14.47 10.95
N ILE A 39 -8.78 13.57 10.56
CA ILE A 39 -9.32 12.52 11.46
C ILE A 39 -8.21 11.58 11.92
N VAL A 40 -7.37 11.09 11.01
CA VAL A 40 -6.24 10.22 11.31
C VAL A 40 -5.25 10.91 12.27
N LYS A 41 -4.96 12.18 12.03
CA LYS A 41 -4.07 12.99 12.85
C LYS A 41 -4.61 13.20 14.26
N LYS A 42 -5.89 13.54 14.38
CA LYS A 42 -6.55 13.70 15.69
C LYS A 42 -6.59 12.41 16.51
N ALA A 43 -6.69 11.26 15.85
CA ALA A 43 -6.63 9.96 16.50
C ALA A 43 -5.18 9.52 16.86
N GLY A 44 -4.16 10.31 16.48
CA GLY A 44 -2.76 9.99 16.75
C GLY A 44 -2.20 8.85 15.87
N LEU A 45 -2.77 8.65 14.68
CA LEU A 45 -2.43 7.53 13.79
C LEU A 45 -1.58 7.95 12.56
N ILE A 46 -1.12 9.20 12.49
CA ILE A 46 -0.13 9.60 11.48
C ILE A 46 1.14 8.75 11.70
N GLY A 47 1.68 8.20 10.62
CA GLY A 47 2.77 7.23 10.68
C GLY A 47 2.34 5.78 10.89
N ARG A 48 1.03 5.54 11.12
CA ARG A 48 0.46 4.20 11.29
C ARG A 48 -0.62 3.87 10.25
N CYS A 49 -0.67 4.61 9.18
CA CYS A 49 -1.54 4.37 8.05
C CYS A 49 -0.87 4.74 6.74
N PHE A 50 -1.39 4.20 5.66
CA PHE A 50 -0.98 4.52 4.29
C PHE A 50 -2.17 4.35 3.35
N PHE A 51 -2.11 5.01 2.20
CA PHE A 51 -3.10 4.84 1.15
C PHE A 51 -2.67 3.80 0.12
N THR A 52 -3.64 3.03 -0.35
CA THR A 52 -3.60 2.29 -1.62
C THR A 52 -4.76 2.75 -2.50
N GLY A 53 -4.87 2.24 -3.73
CA GLY A 53 -5.89 2.68 -4.67
C GLY A 53 -5.52 3.98 -5.41
N VAL A 54 -4.30 4.48 -5.23
CA VAL A 54 -3.83 5.72 -5.86
C VAL A 54 -3.17 5.40 -7.20
N GLU A 55 -3.75 5.90 -8.28
CA GLU A 55 -3.19 5.83 -9.62
C GLU A 55 -2.42 7.12 -9.96
N LYS A 56 -1.65 7.08 -11.04
CA LYS A 56 -0.81 8.20 -11.48
C LYS A 56 -1.59 9.51 -11.60
N ASP A 57 -2.82 9.45 -12.12
CA ASP A 57 -3.67 10.64 -12.33
C ASP A 57 -4.15 11.28 -11.01
N ASN A 58 -4.19 10.51 -9.93
CA ASN A 58 -4.63 10.97 -8.62
C ASN A 58 -3.51 11.29 -7.64
N ALA A 59 -2.27 10.92 -7.96
CA ALA A 59 -1.12 11.07 -7.07
C ALA A 59 -0.90 12.52 -6.63
N ALA A 60 -0.98 13.46 -7.56
CA ALA A 60 -0.82 14.88 -7.26
C ALA A 60 -1.89 15.39 -6.28
N LYS A 61 -3.12 14.92 -6.42
CA LYS A 61 -4.24 15.29 -5.54
C LYS A 61 -4.04 14.76 -4.12
N VAL A 62 -3.64 13.50 -3.99
CA VAL A 62 -3.32 12.89 -2.69
C VAL A 62 -2.19 13.65 -2.01
N LYS A 63 -1.13 13.94 -2.74
CA LYS A 63 0.04 14.68 -2.24
C LYS A 63 -0.32 16.09 -1.78
N LYS A 64 -1.25 16.75 -2.49
CA LYS A 64 -1.70 18.11 -2.15
C LYS A 64 -2.60 18.16 -0.91
N TYR A 65 -3.56 17.24 -0.78
CA TYR A 65 -4.61 17.31 0.23
C TYR A 65 -4.41 16.39 1.44
N ALA A 66 -3.53 15.38 1.33
CA ALA A 66 -3.17 14.51 2.43
C ALA A 66 -1.64 14.25 2.47
N PRO A 67 -0.81 15.31 2.58
CA PRO A 67 0.64 15.19 2.44
C PRO A 67 1.31 14.40 3.57
N GLU A 68 0.66 14.21 4.71
CA GLU A 68 1.22 13.50 5.86
C GLU A 68 0.94 11.99 5.84
N ILE A 69 0.08 11.52 4.92
CA ILE A 69 -0.21 10.09 4.77
C ILE A 69 0.54 9.56 3.56
N PRO A 70 1.48 8.61 3.73
CA PRO A 70 2.19 8.01 2.62
C PRO A 70 1.23 7.16 1.77
N TYR A 71 1.57 6.99 0.50
CA TYR A 71 0.77 6.18 -0.41
C TYR A 71 1.62 5.31 -1.33
N TYR A 72 1.06 4.17 -1.69
CA TYR A 72 1.58 3.30 -2.76
C TYR A 72 0.92 3.68 -4.08
N LEU A 73 1.69 3.64 -5.15
CA LEU A 73 1.16 3.86 -6.49
C LEU A 73 0.67 2.56 -7.10
N ASN A 74 -0.61 2.49 -7.47
CA ASN A 74 -1.17 1.36 -8.20
C ASN A 74 -0.61 1.34 -9.62
N MET A 75 -0.04 0.20 -10.01
CA MET A 75 0.53 0.02 -11.35
C MET A 75 0.22 -1.35 -11.92
N LYS A 76 0.01 -1.38 -13.23
CA LYS A 76 0.04 -2.61 -14.03
C LYS A 76 1.37 -2.68 -14.73
N LEU A 77 2.05 -3.83 -14.64
CA LEU A 77 3.33 -4.04 -15.26
C LEU A 77 3.21 -4.92 -16.51
N ASN A 78 4.19 -4.83 -17.38
CA ASN A 78 4.30 -5.76 -18.51
C ASN A 78 4.81 -7.11 -18.00
N VAL A 79 3.97 -8.14 -18.06
CA VAL A 79 4.28 -9.48 -17.56
C VAL A 79 5.50 -10.13 -18.26
N LEU A 80 5.78 -9.70 -19.49
CA LEU A 80 6.93 -10.20 -20.25
C LEU A 80 8.26 -9.56 -19.82
N ARG A 81 8.19 -8.50 -19.02
CA ARG A 81 9.36 -7.72 -18.60
C ARG A 81 9.62 -7.74 -17.09
N LEU A 82 9.02 -8.66 -16.36
CA LEU A 82 9.18 -8.74 -14.90
C LEU A 82 10.58 -9.15 -14.44
N ARG A 83 11.45 -9.56 -15.36
CA ARG A 83 12.86 -9.85 -15.10
C ARG A 83 13.82 -8.83 -15.72
N ASP A 84 13.29 -7.89 -16.48
CA ASP A 84 14.05 -6.81 -17.11
C ASP A 84 14.32 -5.71 -16.08
N LYS A 85 15.51 -5.73 -15.49
CA LYS A 85 15.88 -4.78 -14.42
C LYS A 85 15.90 -3.33 -14.89
N GLU A 86 16.19 -3.07 -16.15
CA GLU A 86 16.15 -1.68 -16.68
C GLU A 86 14.72 -1.16 -16.76
N TYR A 87 13.79 -1.98 -17.25
CA TYR A 87 12.37 -1.67 -17.22
C TYR A 87 11.87 -1.42 -15.80
N LEU A 88 12.26 -2.27 -14.86
CA LEU A 88 11.85 -2.15 -13.45
C LEU A 88 12.47 -0.91 -12.78
N ARG A 89 13.70 -0.53 -13.14
CA ARG A 89 14.33 0.71 -12.64
C ARG A 89 13.60 1.95 -13.15
N ARG A 90 13.20 1.98 -14.41
CA ARG A 90 12.38 3.07 -14.97
C ARG A 90 11.02 3.14 -14.26
N THR A 91 10.40 2.00 -13.98
CA THR A 91 9.17 1.92 -13.21
C THR A 91 9.38 2.51 -11.80
N ALA A 92 10.47 2.15 -11.12
CA ALA A 92 10.82 2.70 -9.81
C ALA A 92 11.01 4.22 -9.86
N ASP A 93 11.64 4.74 -10.90
CA ASP A 93 11.82 6.18 -11.10
C ASP A 93 10.47 6.92 -11.28
N GLU A 94 9.53 6.32 -11.99
CA GLU A 94 8.17 6.87 -12.11
C GLU A 94 7.45 6.93 -10.74
N ILE A 95 7.58 5.89 -9.94
CA ILE A 95 6.99 5.82 -8.60
C ILE A 95 7.58 6.91 -7.70
N LYS A 96 8.89 7.07 -7.71
CA LYS A 96 9.58 8.13 -6.97
C LYS A 96 9.16 9.52 -7.43
N HIS A 97 9.07 9.72 -8.74
CA HIS A 97 8.64 11.00 -9.32
C HIS A 97 7.21 11.37 -8.90
N ALA A 98 6.33 10.38 -8.83
CA ALA A 98 4.98 10.59 -8.31
C ALA A 98 4.93 10.92 -6.80
N GLY A 99 6.02 10.70 -6.07
CA GLY A 99 6.10 10.92 -4.63
C GLY A 99 5.53 9.78 -3.79
N ALA A 100 5.30 8.61 -4.37
CA ALA A 100 4.83 7.43 -3.67
C ALA A 100 5.96 6.72 -2.91
N VAL A 101 5.61 5.98 -1.87
CA VAL A 101 6.57 5.20 -1.07
C VAL A 101 6.86 3.82 -1.65
N GLY A 102 6.09 3.39 -2.63
CA GLY A 102 6.26 2.11 -3.27
C GLY A 102 5.20 1.81 -4.32
N ILE A 103 5.25 0.59 -4.82
CA ILE A 103 4.30 0.05 -5.78
C ILE A 103 3.23 -0.78 -5.08
N ASN A 104 1.98 -0.64 -5.51
CA ASN A 104 0.89 -1.56 -5.19
C ASN A 104 0.43 -2.24 -6.47
N CYS A 105 0.60 -3.55 -6.56
CA CYS A 105 0.27 -4.28 -7.78
C CYS A 105 -0.36 -5.64 -7.48
N LYS A 106 -1.05 -6.18 -8.49
CA LYS A 106 -1.56 -7.54 -8.41
C LYS A 106 -0.39 -8.52 -8.26
N TYR A 107 -0.59 -9.58 -7.48
CA TYR A 107 0.45 -10.59 -7.22
C TYR A 107 1.03 -11.23 -8.50
N THR A 108 0.28 -11.22 -9.60
CA THR A 108 0.76 -11.73 -10.90
C THR A 108 1.94 -10.95 -11.46
N TYR A 109 2.17 -9.72 -11.00
CA TYR A 109 3.30 -8.89 -11.37
C TYR A 109 4.49 -9.03 -10.42
N LEU A 110 4.33 -9.77 -9.32
CA LEU A 110 5.41 -9.95 -8.36
C LEU A 110 6.50 -10.85 -8.92
N SER A 111 7.74 -10.40 -8.80
CA SER A 111 8.94 -11.16 -9.13
C SER A 111 10.05 -10.81 -8.14
N LYS A 112 11.03 -11.68 -8.04
CA LYS A 112 12.23 -11.41 -7.23
C LYS A 112 12.93 -10.12 -7.70
N ALA A 113 13.06 -9.95 -9.01
CA ALA A 113 13.68 -8.76 -9.60
C ALA A 113 12.91 -7.48 -9.25
N LEU A 114 11.56 -7.52 -9.24
CA LEU A 114 10.75 -6.36 -8.83
C LEU A 114 11.06 -5.96 -7.38
N VAL A 115 11.05 -6.91 -6.45
CA VAL A 115 11.34 -6.63 -5.04
C VAL A 115 12.75 -6.08 -4.87
N GLU A 116 13.74 -6.70 -5.50
CA GLU A 116 15.13 -6.24 -5.44
C GLU A 116 15.28 -4.80 -5.95
N VAL A 117 14.76 -4.51 -7.14
CA VAL A 117 14.89 -3.16 -7.74
C VAL A 117 14.17 -2.10 -6.92
N MET A 118 12.96 -2.40 -6.43
CA MET A 118 12.23 -1.47 -5.57
C MET A 118 13.01 -1.19 -4.27
N HIS A 119 13.51 -2.23 -3.60
CA HIS A 119 14.30 -2.07 -2.37
C HIS A 119 15.62 -1.33 -2.61
N GLU A 120 16.32 -1.59 -3.72
CA GLU A 120 17.52 -0.84 -4.11
C GLU A 120 17.26 0.67 -4.24
N ARG A 121 16.04 1.05 -4.63
CA ARG A 121 15.60 2.44 -4.78
C ARG A 121 14.93 3.01 -3.52
N GLY A 122 14.94 2.27 -2.41
CA GLY A 122 14.28 2.68 -1.17
C GLY A 122 12.76 2.69 -1.25
N LEU A 123 12.18 1.90 -2.16
CA LEU A 123 10.74 1.76 -2.35
C LEU A 123 10.23 0.44 -1.78
N SER A 124 9.00 0.45 -1.31
CA SER A 124 8.30 -0.74 -0.79
C SER A 124 7.44 -1.40 -1.86
N VAL A 125 7.13 -2.68 -1.65
CA VAL A 125 6.29 -3.49 -2.54
C VAL A 125 5.07 -3.99 -1.78
N SER A 126 3.90 -3.62 -2.26
CA SER A 126 2.59 -4.07 -1.77
C SER A 126 1.88 -4.88 -2.85
N VAL A 127 1.37 -6.05 -2.50
CA VAL A 127 0.68 -6.95 -3.45
C VAL A 127 -0.71 -7.33 -2.95
N TRP A 128 -1.62 -7.57 -3.89
CA TRP A 128 -3.02 -7.92 -3.66
C TRP A 128 -3.54 -8.87 -4.73
N THR A 129 -4.58 -9.60 -4.55
CA THR A 129 -5.12 -10.12 -3.31
C THR A 129 -4.69 -11.57 -3.21
N VAL A 130 -4.11 -11.96 -2.10
CA VAL A 130 -3.46 -13.26 -1.91
C VAL A 130 -4.23 -14.04 -0.85
N ASP A 131 -5.05 -15.01 -1.27
CA ASP A 131 -6.02 -15.66 -0.39
C ASP A 131 -5.74 -17.13 -0.12
N LYS A 132 -5.02 -17.81 -1.02
CA LYS A 132 -4.80 -19.26 -0.94
C LYS A 132 -3.41 -19.58 -0.42
N LYS A 133 -3.31 -20.63 0.39
CA LYS A 133 -2.04 -21.04 1.03
C LYS A 133 -0.87 -21.24 0.07
N PRO A 134 -1.00 -21.95 -1.07
CA PRO A 134 0.13 -22.11 -1.99
C PRO A 134 0.65 -20.77 -2.53
N LEU A 135 -0.27 -19.86 -2.86
CA LEU A 135 0.07 -18.51 -3.32
C LEU A 135 0.69 -17.68 -2.20
N MET A 136 0.19 -17.76 -0.98
CA MET A 136 0.76 -17.10 0.19
C MET A 136 2.21 -17.51 0.41
N LEU A 137 2.50 -18.80 0.35
CA LEU A 137 3.87 -19.32 0.52
C LEU A 137 4.81 -18.81 -0.57
N TYR A 138 4.35 -18.79 -1.82
CA TYR A 138 5.12 -18.25 -2.93
C TYR A 138 5.39 -16.75 -2.75
N VAL A 139 4.36 -15.97 -2.45
CA VAL A 139 4.48 -14.51 -2.25
C VAL A 139 5.40 -14.20 -1.07
N LEU A 140 5.24 -14.91 0.05
CA LEU A 140 6.12 -14.75 1.23
C LEU A 140 7.59 -15.05 0.89
N SER A 141 7.86 -16.02 0.02
CA SER A 141 9.23 -16.36 -0.39
C SER A 141 9.91 -15.23 -1.17
N LEU A 142 9.15 -14.33 -1.77
CA LEU A 142 9.66 -13.16 -2.50
C LEU A 142 9.80 -11.91 -1.61
N ALA A 143 9.35 -11.99 -0.37
CA ALA A 143 9.50 -10.96 0.66
C ALA A 143 9.00 -9.54 0.27
N PRO A 144 7.75 -9.39 -0.23
CA PRO A 144 7.17 -8.07 -0.35
C PRO A 144 6.95 -7.43 1.03
N ASP A 145 6.75 -6.12 1.06
CA ASP A 145 6.60 -5.38 2.33
C ASP A 145 5.18 -5.40 2.86
N ASN A 146 4.18 -5.57 2.00
CA ASN A 146 2.77 -5.64 2.37
C ASN A 146 2.01 -6.63 1.49
N ILE A 147 1.13 -7.41 2.11
CA ILE A 147 0.26 -8.38 1.43
C ILE A 147 -1.18 -8.12 1.84
N THR A 148 -2.03 -7.85 0.85
CA THR A 148 -3.48 -7.76 1.04
C THR A 148 -4.11 -9.14 0.87
N THR A 149 -4.85 -9.57 1.89
CA THR A 149 -5.54 -10.86 1.90
C THR A 149 -6.93 -10.75 2.53
N ARG A 150 -7.86 -11.57 2.08
CA ARG A 150 -9.17 -11.79 2.72
C ARG A 150 -9.12 -12.88 3.80
N ASN A 151 -7.97 -13.54 3.94
CA ASN A 151 -7.75 -14.59 4.95
C ASN A 151 -6.52 -14.27 5.83
N PRO A 152 -6.62 -13.23 6.68
CA PRO A 152 -5.49 -12.78 7.48
C PRO A 152 -5.02 -13.80 8.51
N ARG A 153 -5.93 -14.61 9.05
CA ARG A 153 -5.57 -15.67 10.02
C ARG A 153 -4.64 -16.70 9.39
N LEU A 154 -4.97 -17.15 8.18
CA LEU A 154 -4.11 -18.10 7.47
C LEU A 154 -2.75 -17.48 7.16
N LEU A 155 -2.72 -16.27 6.64
CA LEU A 155 -1.46 -15.58 6.33
C LEU A 155 -0.59 -15.44 7.58
N MET A 156 -1.16 -14.98 8.69
CA MET A 156 -0.43 -14.82 9.95
C MET A 156 0.14 -16.13 10.49
N SER A 157 -0.57 -17.25 10.27
CA SER A 157 -0.09 -18.57 10.68
C SER A 157 1.15 -19.04 9.90
N LEU A 158 1.40 -18.47 8.73
CA LEU A 158 2.53 -18.80 7.84
C LEU A 158 3.76 -17.90 8.07
N ILE A 159 3.56 -16.79 8.78
CA ILE A 159 4.62 -15.85 9.16
C ILE A 159 5.09 -16.22 10.57
N LYS A 160 6.21 -16.89 10.66
CA LYS A 160 6.82 -17.26 11.96
C LYS A 160 8.27 -16.82 11.97
#